data_fb218a32bb957aa96ccd9853ec33b029
#
_entry.id   fb218a32bb957aa96ccd9853ec33b029
#
_cell.length_a   1.000
_cell.length_b   1.000
_cell.length_c   1.000
_cell.angle_alpha   90.00
_cell.angle_beta   90.00
_cell.angle_gamma   90.00
#
_symmetry.space_group_name_H-M   'P 1'
#
loop_
_entity.id
_entity.type
_entity.pdbx_description
1 polymer ?
#
loop_
_entity_poly.entity_id
_entity_poly.type
_entity_poly.pdbx_seq_one_letter_code
_entity_poly.pdbx_strand_id
1 'polypeptide(L)'
;MRALISVSDKTGIVEFAKELEKLGVEIISTGGTHKKLKEAGIKVRGISEVTNFPECLDGRVKTLHPNIHAGLLAMRSNPEHMKQLLDLNIKTIDLVVVNLYPFKQTVLKEGVSREEAIENIDIGGPTMLRSAAKNYQDVAVIVDPKDYE
;
A
#
# COMPACT_ATOMS: atom_id res chain seq x y z
N MET A 1 6.76 -12.46 -6.51
CA MET A 1 5.82 -11.32 -6.50
C MET A 1 5.82 -10.65 -5.13
N ARG A 2 5.49 -9.37 -5.11
CA ARG A 2 5.37 -8.57 -3.89
C ARG A 2 4.09 -7.74 -3.94
N ALA A 3 3.28 -7.79 -2.89
CA ALA A 3 2.07 -7.02 -2.73
C ALA A 3 2.22 -5.97 -1.62
N LEU A 4 1.73 -4.76 -1.86
CA LEU A 4 1.59 -3.74 -0.84
C LEU A 4 0.11 -3.57 -0.53
N ILE A 5 -0.25 -3.84 0.73
CA ILE A 5 -1.64 -3.84 1.21
C ILE A 5 -1.81 -2.77 2.28
N SER A 6 -2.64 -1.77 2.00
CA SER A 6 -2.95 -0.69 2.94
C SER A 6 -4.42 -0.28 2.76
N VAL A 7 -5.30 -0.83 3.57
CA VAL A 7 -6.75 -0.66 3.40
C VAL A 7 -7.40 -0.02 4.63
N SER A 8 -8.30 0.94 4.39
CA SER A 8 -9.18 1.52 5.39
C SER A 8 -10.31 0.53 5.73
N ASP A 9 -11.06 0.10 4.71
CA ASP A 9 -12.01 -1.00 4.80
C ASP A 9 -11.28 -2.34 4.77
N LYS A 10 -11.39 -3.08 5.87
CA LYS A 10 -10.67 -4.36 6.09
C LYS A 10 -11.54 -5.60 5.81
N THR A 11 -12.67 -5.41 5.12
CA THR A 11 -13.55 -6.52 4.71
C THR A 11 -12.78 -7.45 3.79
N GLY A 12 -12.78 -8.76 4.09
CA GLY A 12 -12.18 -9.81 3.27
C GLY A 12 -10.64 -9.81 3.17
N ILE A 13 -9.95 -8.81 3.76
CA ILE A 13 -8.50 -8.64 3.54
C ILE A 13 -7.66 -9.78 4.14
N VAL A 14 -8.12 -10.40 5.21
CA VAL A 14 -7.39 -11.51 5.85
C VAL A 14 -7.42 -12.75 4.97
N GLU A 15 -8.58 -13.10 4.44
CA GLU A 15 -8.78 -14.23 3.55
C GLU A 15 -7.97 -14.04 2.27
N PHE A 16 -8.06 -12.86 1.66
CA PHE A 16 -7.29 -12.49 0.47
C PHE A 16 -5.78 -12.57 0.71
N ALA A 17 -5.28 -12.01 1.82
CA ALA A 17 -3.87 -12.07 2.14
C ALA A 17 -3.36 -13.50 2.42
N LYS A 18 -4.20 -14.39 2.99
CA LYS A 18 -3.86 -15.81 3.15
C LYS A 18 -3.68 -16.50 1.80
N GLU A 19 -4.54 -16.21 0.83
CA GLU A 19 -4.39 -16.78 -0.52
C GLU A 19 -3.12 -16.27 -1.21
N LEU A 20 -2.82 -14.97 -1.08
CA LEU A 20 -1.55 -14.42 -1.58
C LEU A 20 -0.32 -15.08 -0.93
N GLU A 21 -0.37 -15.32 0.39
CA GLU A 21 0.70 -16.01 1.10
C GLU A 21 0.89 -17.45 0.61
N LYS A 22 -0.19 -18.21 0.39
CA LYS A 22 -0.15 -19.56 -0.20
C LYS A 22 0.49 -19.57 -1.59
N LEU A 23 0.28 -18.52 -2.35
CA LEU A 23 0.89 -18.33 -3.69
C LEU A 23 2.36 -17.84 -3.60
N GLY A 24 2.92 -17.71 -2.41
CA GLY A 24 4.30 -17.28 -2.21
C GLY A 24 4.53 -15.78 -2.45
N VAL A 25 3.49 -14.96 -2.39
CA VAL A 25 3.59 -13.51 -2.54
C VAL A 25 4.14 -12.90 -1.24
N GLU A 26 5.19 -12.10 -1.32
CA GLU A 26 5.68 -11.31 -0.18
C GLU A 26 4.71 -10.16 0.08
N ILE A 27 4.18 -10.08 1.30
CA ILE A 27 3.21 -9.04 1.68
C ILE A 27 3.90 -7.95 2.49
N ILE A 28 3.73 -6.70 2.06
CA ILE A 28 4.12 -5.50 2.78
C ILE A 28 2.85 -4.77 3.20
N SER A 29 2.80 -4.22 4.42
CA SER A 29 1.62 -3.51 4.88
C SER A 29 1.95 -2.38 5.85
N THR A 30 0.96 -1.53 6.11
CA THR A 30 1.08 -0.34 6.95
C THR A 30 0.05 -0.33 8.08
N GLY A 31 0.37 0.34 9.17
CA GLY A 31 -0.57 0.72 10.22
C GLY A 31 -1.50 -0.40 10.70
N GLY A 32 -2.77 -0.09 10.76
CA GLY A 32 -3.80 -1.02 11.24
C GLY A 32 -4.00 -2.25 10.36
N THR A 33 -3.72 -2.16 9.05
CA THR A 33 -3.76 -3.32 8.15
C THR A 33 -2.64 -4.30 8.49
N HIS A 34 -1.42 -3.81 8.69
CA HIS A 34 -0.28 -4.64 9.13
C HIS A 34 -0.59 -5.37 10.43
N LYS A 35 -1.12 -4.65 11.43
CA LYS A 35 -1.51 -5.23 12.72
C LYS A 35 -2.53 -6.35 12.53
N LYS A 36 -3.61 -6.10 11.78
CA LYS A 36 -4.68 -7.08 11.54
C LYS A 36 -4.17 -8.35 10.84
N LEU A 37 -3.33 -8.21 9.82
CA LEU A 37 -2.76 -9.36 9.10
C LEU A 37 -1.83 -10.17 9.99
N LYS A 38 -1.00 -9.50 10.78
CA LYS A 38 -0.08 -10.15 11.74
C LYS A 38 -0.84 -10.91 12.84
N GLU A 39 -1.90 -10.33 13.38
CA GLU A 39 -2.77 -10.98 14.38
C GLU A 39 -3.50 -12.21 13.79
N ALA A 40 -3.76 -12.23 12.50
CA ALA A 40 -4.31 -13.39 11.79
C ALA A 40 -3.26 -14.46 11.43
N GLY A 41 -2.01 -14.30 11.86
CA GLY A 41 -0.92 -15.25 11.64
C GLY A 41 -0.28 -15.20 10.26
N ILE A 42 -0.56 -14.17 9.45
CA ILE A 42 -0.01 -14.00 8.11
C ILE A 42 1.41 -13.41 8.21
N LYS A 43 2.33 -13.95 7.42
CA LYS A 43 3.69 -13.42 7.31
C LYS A 43 3.70 -12.12 6.52
N VAL A 44 3.71 -11.01 7.23
CA VAL A 44 3.65 -9.66 6.66
C VAL A 44 4.80 -8.81 7.17
N ARG A 45 5.44 -8.06 6.26
CA ARG A 45 6.48 -7.09 6.61
C ARG A 45 5.87 -5.70 6.82
N GLY A 46 6.36 -5.01 7.83
CA GLY A 46 6.02 -3.60 8.03
C GLY A 46 6.69 -2.70 6.99
N ILE A 47 6.02 -1.61 6.64
CA ILE A 47 6.54 -0.68 5.63
C ILE A 47 7.90 -0.08 6.02
N SER A 48 8.14 0.19 7.29
CA SER A 48 9.42 0.71 7.81
C SER A 48 10.59 -0.24 7.62
N GLU A 49 10.33 -1.56 7.56
CA GLU A 49 11.36 -2.56 7.25
C GLU A 49 11.80 -2.53 5.78
N VAL A 50 10.93 -2.02 4.90
CA VAL A 50 11.20 -1.89 3.46
C VAL A 50 11.83 -0.55 3.13
N THR A 51 11.36 0.51 3.78
CA THR A 51 11.88 1.87 3.58
C THR A 51 13.17 2.11 4.35
N ASN A 52 13.41 1.34 5.41
CA ASN A 52 14.45 1.61 6.41
C ASN A 52 14.34 3.05 6.97
N PHE A 53 13.11 3.53 7.06
CA PHE A 53 12.77 4.86 7.54
C PHE A 53 11.60 4.76 8.54
N PRO A 54 11.67 5.40 9.70
CA PRO A 54 10.59 5.36 10.67
C PRO A 54 9.35 6.11 10.16
N GLU A 55 8.18 5.63 10.55
CA GLU A 55 6.96 6.42 10.41
C GLU A 55 7.09 7.71 11.23
N CYS A 56 6.72 8.84 10.67
CA CYS A 56 6.84 10.12 11.34
C CYS A 56 5.62 11.02 11.11
N LEU A 57 5.55 12.13 11.84
CA LEU A 57 4.45 13.09 11.79
C LEU A 57 3.09 12.40 12.04
N ASP A 58 3.02 11.60 13.11
CA ASP A 58 1.82 10.86 13.52
C ASP A 58 1.25 9.96 12.39
N GLY A 59 2.15 9.39 11.58
CA GLY A 59 1.78 8.50 10.48
C GLY A 59 1.42 9.18 9.17
N ARG A 60 1.55 10.51 9.07
CA ARG A 60 1.33 11.23 7.80
C ARG A 60 2.35 10.87 6.73
N VAL A 61 3.56 10.44 7.15
CA VAL A 61 4.62 10.00 6.24
C VAL A 61 5.04 8.59 6.59
N LYS A 62 4.81 7.65 5.68
CA LYS A 62 5.22 6.23 5.79
C LYS A 62 5.46 5.56 4.43
N THR A 63 4.62 5.84 3.42
CA THR A 63 4.74 5.26 2.08
C THR A 63 5.30 6.22 1.05
N LEU A 64 5.41 7.52 1.35
CA LEU A 64 6.05 8.51 0.50
C LEU A 64 7.57 8.37 0.57
N HIS A 65 8.08 7.33 -0.05
CA HIS A 65 9.48 6.97 0.02
C HIS A 65 9.96 6.41 -1.32
N PRO A 66 11.20 6.72 -1.76
CA PRO A 66 11.75 6.21 -3.02
C PRO A 66 11.72 4.69 -3.14
N ASN A 67 11.99 3.94 -2.06
CA ASN A 67 11.96 2.48 -2.08
C ASN A 67 10.57 1.91 -2.43
N ILE A 68 9.51 2.64 -2.16
CA ILE A 68 8.15 2.25 -2.51
C ILE A 68 7.83 2.69 -3.93
N HIS A 69 8.00 3.97 -4.24
CA HIS A 69 7.58 4.52 -5.54
C HIS A 69 8.49 4.10 -6.69
N ALA A 70 9.79 3.90 -6.49
CA ALA A 70 10.64 3.30 -7.50
C ALA A 70 10.24 1.83 -7.77
N GLY A 71 9.89 1.07 -6.72
CA GLY A 71 9.39 -0.30 -6.87
C GLY A 71 8.09 -0.40 -7.66
N LEU A 72 7.23 0.63 -7.60
CA LEU A 72 5.99 0.75 -8.36
C LEU A 72 6.21 1.26 -9.79
N LEU A 73 7.07 2.27 -9.97
CA LEU A 73 7.21 3.03 -11.20
C LEU A 73 8.21 2.45 -12.20
N ALA A 74 9.08 1.53 -11.77
CA ALA A 74 10.07 0.93 -12.67
C ALA A 74 9.38 0.08 -13.74
N MET A 75 9.57 0.45 -15.01
CA MET A 75 9.13 -0.33 -16.15
C MET A 75 10.02 -1.59 -16.26
N ARG A 76 9.42 -2.79 -16.12
CA ARG A 76 10.17 -4.06 -16.13
C ARG A 76 10.81 -4.35 -17.49
N SER A 77 10.24 -3.82 -18.56
CA SER A 77 10.79 -3.93 -19.92
C SER A 77 11.98 -2.99 -20.19
N ASN A 78 12.27 -2.05 -19.28
CA ASN A 78 13.40 -1.13 -19.42
C ASN A 78 14.61 -1.63 -18.62
N PRO A 79 15.69 -2.10 -19.30
CA PRO A 79 16.87 -2.63 -18.61
C PRO A 79 17.57 -1.63 -17.69
N GLU A 80 17.55 -0.33 -18.05
CA GLU A 80 18.18 0.72 -17.25
C GLU A 80 17.41 0.94 -15.95
N HIS A 81 16.05 0.92 -15.96
CA HIS A 81 15.25 0.97 -14.76
C HIS A 81 15.54 -0.21 -13.83
N MET A 82 15.61 -1.42 -14.40
CA MET A 82 15.87 -2.63 -13.61
C MET A 82 17.28 -2.62 -13.03
N LYS A 83 18.28 -2.11 -13.78
CA LYS A 83 19.63 -1.91 -13.28
C LYS A 83 19.68 -0.92 -12.11
N GLN A 84 19.00 0.23 -12.23
CA GLN A 84 18.94 1.22 -11.15
C GLN A 84 18.29 0.64 -9.88
N LEU A 85 17.21 -0.14 -10.00
CA LEU A 85 16.62 -0.82 -8.84
C LEU A 85 17.60 -1.78 -8.17
N LEU A 86 18.36 -2.54 -8.98
CA LEU A 86 19.37 -3.46 -8.46
C LEU A 86 20.48 -2.71 -7.73
N ASP A 87 21.03 -1.66 -8.32
CA ASP A 87 22.10 -0.83 -7.77
C ASP A 87 21.68 -0.17 -6.45
N LEU A 88 20.39 0.20 -6.33
CA LEU A 88 19.79 0.81 -5.14
C LEU A 88 19.22 -0.23 -4.14
N ASN A 89 19.33 -1.53 -4.44
CA ASN A 89 18.73 -2.61 -3.66
C ASN A 89 17.21 -2.43 -3.42
N ILE A 90 16.50 -1.94 -4.42
CA ILE A 90 15.04 -1.76 -4.40
C ILE A 90 14.39 -2.91 -5.13
N LYS A 91 13.42 -3.56 -4.49
CA LYS A 91 12.61 -4.62 -5.12
C LYS A 91 11.34 -4.03 -5.72
N THR A 92 10.90 -4.62 -6.84
CA THR A 92 9.62 -4.28 -7.46
C THR A 92 8.42 -4.58 -6.54
N ILE A 93 7.33 -3.84 -6.75
CA ILE A 93 6.02 -4.09 -6.15
C ILE A 93 5.07 -4.38 -7.32
N ASP A 94 4.40 -5.53 -7.28
CA ASP A 94 3.65 -6.06 -8.41
C ASP A 94 2.13 -5.92 -8.25
N LEU A 95 1.69 -5.77 -6.99
CA LEU A 95 0.28 -5.61 -6.62
C LEU A 95 0.13 -4.52 -5.56
N VAL A 96 -0.82 -3.63 -5.77
CA VAL A 96 -1.25 -2.62 -4.81
C VAL A 96 -2.70 -2.88 -4.42
N VAL A 97 -2.96 -3.09 -3.14
CA VAL A 97 -4.30 -3.25 -2.58
C VAL A 97 -4.55 -2.09 -1.63
N VAL A 98 -5.27 -1.10 -2.09
CA VAL A 98 -5.48 0.17 -1.37
C VAL A 98 -6.91 0.64 -1.57
N ASN A 99 -7.67 0.75 -0.48
CA ASN A 99 -8.86 1.57 -0.47
C ASN A 99 -8.64 2.81 0.41
N LEU A 100 -9.17 3.93 -0.03
CA LEU A 100 -8.89 5.23 0.56
C LEU A 100 -9.71 5.46 1.83
N TYR A 101 -9.28 6.40 2.66
CA TYR A 101 -10.11 6.89 3.76
C TYR A 101 -11.44 7.42 3.23
N PRO A 102 -12.56 7.15 3.94
CA PRO A 102 -13.89 7.55 3.48
C PRO A 102 -14.14 9.04 3.77
N PHE A 103 -13.38 9.92 3.11
CA PHE A 103 -13.45 11.38 3.29
C PHE A 103 -14.87 11.92 3.19
N LYS A 104 -15.61 11.51 2.14
CA LYS A 104 -17.00 11.92 1.96
C LYS A 104 -17.89 11.54 3.14
N GLN A 105 -17.73 10.33 3.68
CA GLN A 105 -18.49 9.87 4.84
C GLN A 105 -18.10 10.64 6.09
N THR A 106 -16.82 10.99 6.25
CA THR A 106 -16.33 11.76 7.37
C THR A 106 -16.92 13.18 7.38
N VAL A 107 -16.86 13.89 6.25
CA VAL A 107 -17.37 15.28 6.17
C VAL A 107 -18.89 15.39 6.24
N LEU A 108 -19.61 14.30 5.98
CA LEU A 108 -21.06 14.24 6.10
C LEU A 108 -21.55 13.86 7.52
N LYS A 109 -20.63 13.52 8.44
CA LYS A 109 -21.01 13.27 9.83
C LYS A 109 -21.48 14.55 10.49
N GLU A 110 -22.58 14.47 11.23
CA GLU A 110 -23.03 15.56 12.07
C GLU A 110 -21.99 15.86 13.16
N GLY A 111 -21.63 17.13 13.34
CA GLY A 111 -20.69 17.58 14.35
C GLY A 111 -19.20 17.32 14.04
N VAL A 112 -18.84 16.90 12.82
CA VAL A 112 -17.43 16.75 12.43
C VAL A 112 -16.70 18.10 12.52
N SER A 113 -15.52 18.11 13.16
CA SER A 113 -14.68 19.29 13.17
C SER A 113 -13.92 19.47 11.86
N ARG A 114 -13.49 20.71 11.60
CA ARG A 114 -12.63 20.98 10.42
C ARG A 114 -11.31 20.23 10.50
N GLU A 115 -10.75 20.14 11.69
CA GLU A 115 -9.51 19.43 11.97
C GLU A 115 -9.66 17.93 11.68
N GLU A 116 -10.75 17.31 12.10
CA GLU A 116 -11.06 15.90 11.82
C GLU A 116 -11.22 15.67 10.31
N ALA A 117 -11.91 16.57 9.61
CA ALA A 117 -12.04 16.48 8.16
C ALA A 117 -10.69 16.58 7.45
N ILE A 118 -9.82 17.51 7.85
CA ILE A 118 -8.47 17.68 7.29
C ILE A 118 -7.62 16.43 7.55
N GLU A 119 -7.67 15.86 8.75
CA GLU A 119 -6.88 14.68 9.11
C GLU A 119 -7.29 13.43 8.32
N ASN A 120 -8.50 13.38 7.79
CA ASN A 120 -8.99 12.31 6.92
C ASN A 120 -8.65 12.50 5.42
N ILE A 121 -7.84 13.48 5.07
CA ILE A 121 -7.29 13.61 3.71
C ILE A 121 -6.18 12.57 3.56
N ASP A 122 -6.44 11.56 2.73
CA ASP A 122 -5.47 10.50 2.45
C ASP A 122 -4.41 10.98 1.46
N ILE A 123 -3.15 10.90 1.83
CA ILE A 123 -2.00 11.28 0.97
C ILE A 123 -1.34 10.04 0.36
N GLY A 124 -1.02 9.06 1.19
CA GLY A 124 -0.25 7.88 0.76
C GLY A 124 -1.01 6.98 -0.19
N GLY A 125 -2.27 6.68 0.09
CA GLY A 125 -3.13 5.84 -0.75
C GLY A 125 -3.27 6.37 -2.18
N PRO A 126 -3.74 7.59 -2.39
CA PRO A 126 -3.83 8.19 -3.74
C PRO A 126 -2.49 8.22 -4.48
N THR A 127 -1.38 8.50 -3.78
CA THR A 127 -0.06 8.56 -4.39
C THR A 127 0.39 7.19 -4.90
N MET A 128 0.16 6.12 -4.14
CA MET A 128 0.45 4.76 -4.57
C MET A 128 -0.42 4.33 -5.76
N LEU A 129 -1.71 4.67 -5.74
CA LEU A 129 -2.62 4.38 -6.85
C LEU A 129 -2.18 5.08 -8.14
N ARG A 130 -1.78 6.34 -8.05
CA ARG A 130 -1.28 7.09 -9.22
C ARG A 130 0.02 6.50 -9.77
N SER A 131 0.94 6.08 -8.91
CA SER A 131 2.19 5.42 -9.34
C SER A 131 1.89 4.09 -10.03
N ALA A 132 1.04 3.26 -9.46
CA ALA A 132 0.63 1.99 -10.05
C ALA A 132 -0.11 2.19 -11.38
N ALA A 133 -1.02 3.16 -11.47
CA ALA A 133 -1.73 3.49 -12.71
C ALA A 133 -0.78 3.96 -13.82
N LYS A 134 0.25 4.75 -13.48
CA LYS A 134 1.28 5.16 -14.45
C LYS A 134 2.07 3.97 -15.00
N ASN A 135 2.21 2.91 -14.23
CA ASN A 135 2.90 1.66 -14.60
C ASN A 135 1.94 0.45 -14.68
N TYR A 136 0.73 0.65 -15.18
CA TYR A 136 -0.34 -0.35 -15.21
C TYR A 136 0.03 -1.65 -15.95
N GLN A 137 1.02 -1.61 -16.82
CA GLN A 137 1.50 -2.82 -17.54
C GLN A 137 2.21 -3.80 -16.60
N ASP A 138 2.83 -3.29 -15.54
CA ASP A 138 3.66 -4.07 -14.62
C ASP A 138 3.07 -4.21 -13.21
N VAL A 139 2.08 -3.39 -12.86
CA VAL A 139 1.50 -3.33 -11.51
C VAL A 139 -0.03 -3.49 -11.56
N ALA A 140 -0.53 -4.51 -10.88
CA ALA A 140 -1.97 -4.67 -10.66
C ALA A 140 -2.45 -3.80 -9.48
N VAL A 141 -3.70 -3.35 -9.54
CA VAL A 141 -4.32 -2.53 -8.50
C VAL A 141 -5.69 -3.07 -8.14
N ILE A 142 -5.98 -3.22 -6.85
CA ILE A 142 -7.29 -3.54 -6.32
C ILE A 142 -7.69 -2.46 -5.31
N VAL A 143 -8.88 -1.89 -5.47
CA VAL A 143 -9.42 -0.83 -4.61
C VAL A 143 -10.74 -1.20 -3.93
N ASP A 144 -11.48 -2.17 -4.46
CA ASP A 144 -12.74 -2.63 -3.89
C ASP A 144 -12.57 -4.04 -3.30
N PRO A 145 -12.99 -4.30 -2.04
CA PRO A 145 -12.99 -5.65 -1.47
C PRO A 145 -13.74 -6.71 -2.29
N LYS A 146 -14.69 -6.30 -3.14
CA LYS A 146 -15.43 -7.21 -4.03
C LYS A 146 -14.56 -7.84 -5.11
N ASP A 147 -13.42 -7.23 -5.41
CA ASP A 147 -12.49 -7.67 -6.45
C ASP A 147 -11.38 -8.58 -5.91
N TYR A 148 -11.52 -9.10 -4.69
CA TYR A 148 -10.55 -10.03 -4.08
C TYR A 148 -10.68 -11.48 -4.58
N GLU A 149 -11.74 -11.80 -5.32
CA GLU A 149 -11.98 -13.14 -5.89
C GLU A 149 -11.21 -13.39 -7.19
#